data_aee2ce4e610c6f58ad3e2a3fdcd22ebf
#
_entry.id   aee2ce4e610c6f58ad3e2a3fdcd22ebf
#
_cell.length_a   1.000
_cell.length_b   1.000
_cell.length_c   1.000
_cell.angle_alpha   90.00
_cell.angle_beta   90.00
_cell.angle_gamma   90.00
#
_symmetry.space_group_name_H-M   'P 1'
#
loop_
_entity.id
_entity.type
_entity.pdbx_description
1 polymer ?
#
loop_
_entity_poly.entity_id
_entity_poly.type
_entity_poly.pdbx_seq_one_letter_code
_entity_poly.pdbx_strand_id
1 'polypeptide(L)'
;MKFSIFSDLHYAPGVFDGGTYEDLDFIYKRAKKEGSSFIIHAGDFAHGGDVYSPDDDYENFINTYNNLDIPTYHCLGNHDTDNVPLEKVLELYKMPDVHYFFDCEGYRFIIYDPNYCLIDGEYVHYDMGNYFKTPEARDWLPPSQIEWMRKVIEEANCPCILISHASLERPDGIKNRQSVLDMINEQNKKRPHAVLMVINGHYHRDNIRILDGVLHFDLNSASFDWIGKPYNGYPKELCEKIRLLPNTIIYNDPIHAVITLEGTTITIEGMKSSTFMGIGREMTENPYYDEAGRPVTAEVQSAKITLH
;
A
#
# COMPACT_ATOMS: atom_id res chain seq x y z
N MET A 1 -13.48 9.75 -13.60
CA MET A 1 -13.45 9.44 -12.16
C MET A 1 -12.08 9.76 -11.60
N LYS A 2 -11.99 10.31 -10.37
CA LYS A 2 -10.71 10.67 -9.74
C LYS A 2 -10.68 10.18 -8.28
N PHE A 3 -9.57 9.62 -7.81
CA PHE A 3 -9.38 9.18 -6.43
C PHE A 3 -7.95 9.44 -5.96
N SER A 4 -7.77 9.56 -4.65
CA SER A 4 -6.45 9.64 -4.02
C SER A 4 -6.07 8.30 -3.40
N ILE A 5 -4.77 7.99 -3.41
CA ILE A 5 -4.23 6.76 -2.82
C ILE A 5 -2.88 7.03 -2.18
N PHE A 6 -2.67 6.44 -1.01
CA PHE A 6 -1.39 6.39 -0.31
C PHE A 6 -1.17 5.01 0.32
N SER A 7 0.04 4.70 0.72
CA SER A 7 0.43 3.44 1.34
C SER A 7 1.51 3.65 2.39
N ASP A 8 1.68 2.69 3.27
CA ASP A 8 2.83 2.62 4.18
C ASP A 8 3.01 3.93 4.97
N LEU A 9 1.95 4.38 5.63
CA LEU A 9 1.97 5.59 6.46
C LEU A 9 2.70 5.36 7.79
N HIS A 10 2.55 4.14 8.35
CA HIS A 10 3.26 3.67 9.54
C HIS A 10 3.13 4.60 10.76
N TYR A 11 1.90 4.92 11.14
CA TYR A 11 1.66 5.64 12.39
C TYR A 11 2.21 4.84 13.58
N ALA A 12 3.27 5.35 14.20
CA ALA A 12 3.88 4.78 15.40
C ALA A 12 4.72 5.83 16.14
N PRO A 13 4.10 6.68 16.95
CA PRO A 13 4.79 7.74 17.68
C PRO A 13 5.96 7.22 18.52
N GLY A 14 7.13 7.88 18.41
CA GLY A 14 8.37 7.48 19.09
C GLY A 14 9.11 6.29 18.46
N VAL A 15 8.52 5.63 17.48
CA VAL A 15 9.16 4.56 16.70
C VAL A 15 9.63 5.12 15.36
N PHE A 16 8.75 5.78 14.63
CA PHE A 16 9.05 6.52 13.40
C PHE A 16 8.78 8.01 13.58
N ASP A 17 9.44 8.81 12.75
CA ASP A 17 9.15 10.24 12.57
C ASP A 17 8.44 10.40 11.21
N GLY A 18 7.17 10.07 11.19
CA GLY A 18 6.32 10.09 10.01
C GLY A 18 4.98 9.45 10.34
N GLY A 19 4.02 9.54 9.43
CA GLY A 19 2.68 9.03 9.67
C GLY A 19 1.96 9.81 10.78
N THR A 20 1.93 11.13 10.69
CA THR A 20 1.34 12.02 11.69
C THR A 20 -0.07 12.46 11.31
N TYR A 21 -0.77 13.14 12.23
CA TYR A 21 -2.05 13.80 11.94
C TYR A 21 -1.91 14.87 10.86
N GLU A 22 -0.77 15.57 10.84
CA GLU A 22 -0.42 16.56 9.82
C GLU A 22 -0.27 15.92 8.45
N ASP A 23 0.30 14.71 8.38
CA ASP A 23 0.42 13.96 7.14
C ASP A 23 -0.94 13.54 6.59
N LEU A 24 -1.84 13.05 7.46
CA LEU A 24 -3.22 12.75 7.06
C LEU A 24 -3.96 13.99 6.55
N ASP A 25 -3.82 15.11 7.25
CA ASP A 25 -4.44 16.38 6.87
C ASP A 25 -3.89 16.89 5.51
N PHE A 26 -2.58 16.71 5.28
CA PHE A 26 -1.94 17.06 4.00
C PHE A 26 -2.52 16.22 2.84
N ILE A 27 -2.59 14.90 3.00
CA ILE A 27 -3.17 13.98 2.01
C ILE A 27 -4.64 14.34 1.74
N TYR A 28 -5.41 14.55 2.79
CA TYR A 28 -6.82 14.93 2.72
C TYR A 28 -7.03 16.26 1.98
N LYS A 29 -6.28 17.31 2.34
CA LYS A 29 -6.37 18.63 1.68
C LYS A 29 -6.08 18.54 0.18
N ARG A 30 -5.08 17.74 -0.22
CA ARG A 30 -4.80 17.51 -1.63
C ARG A 30 -5.95 16.77 -2.31
N ALA A 31 -6.46 15.69 -1.69
CA ALA A 31 -7.59 14.94 -2.23
C ALA A 31 -8.82 15.84 -2.49
N LYS A 32 -9.15 16.70 -1.53
CA LYS A 32 -10.25 17.70 -1.67
C LYS A 32 -9.97 18.69 -2.77
N LYS A 33 -8.78 19.28 -2.81
CA LYS A 33 -8.38 20.26 -3.84
C LYS A 33 -8.46 19.70 -5.24
N GLU A 34 -8.02 18.44 -5.42
CA GLU A 34 -8.02 17.76 -6.71
C GLU A 34 -9.39 17.16 -7.07
N GLY A 35 -10.36 17.19 -6.17
CA GLY A 35 -11.72 16.70 -6.40
C GLY A 35 -11.80 15.19 -6.45
N SER A 36 -11.03 14.49 -5.59
CA SER A 36 -11.11 13.03 -5.46
C SER A 36 -12.48 12.61 -4.92
N SER A 37 -13.05 11.55 -5.49
CA SER A 37 -14.34 10.98 -5.06
C SER A 37 -14.17 10.20 -3.75
N PHE A 38 -12.97 9.70 -3.47
CA PHE A 38 -12.60 8.98 -2.23
C PHE A 38 -11.09 8.94 -2.06
N ILE A 39 -10.65 8.44 -0.87
CA ILE A 39 -9.24 8.16 -0.57
C ILE A 39 -9.11 6.67 -0.22
N ILE A 40 -8.07 5.99 -0.74
CA ILE A 40 -7.70 4.63 -0.36
C ILE A 40 -6.36 4.65 0.36
N HIS A 41 -6.29 3.93 1.47
CA HIS A 41 -5.06 3.51 2.10
C HIS A 41 -4.71 2.08 1.65
N ALA A 42 -3.52 1.87 1.10
CA ALA A 42 -3.11 0.60 0.48
C ALA A 42 -2.23 -0.29 1.38
N GLY A 43 -2.48 -0.27 2.69
CA GLY A 43 -1.81 -1.13 3.69
C GLY A 43 -0.70 -0.45 4.47
N ASP A 44 -0.39 -1.02 5.64
CA ASP A 44 0.55 -0.51 6.63
C ASP A 44 0.22 0.93 7.08
N PHE A 45 -1.01 1.10 7.57
CA PHE A 45 -1.50 2.37 8.11
C PHE A 45 -0.81 2.69 9.45
N ALA A 46 -0.68 1.68 10.30
CA ALA A 46 0.06 1.76 11.53
C ALA A 46 1.30 0.86 11.47
N HIS A 47 2.27 1.13 12.33
CA HIS A 47 3.40 0.22 12.50
C HIS A 47 3.15 -0.69 13.69
N GLY A 48 3.42 -1.97 13.49
CA GLY A 48 3.34 -2.98 14.54
C GLY A 48 4.72 -3.43 15.01
N GLY A 49 4.85 -4.73 15.18
CA GLY A 49 6.04 -5.40 15.70
C GLY A 49 6.12 -5.33 17.22
N ASP A 50 7.26 -5.67 17.78
CA ASP A 50 7.50 -5.70 19.23
C ASP A 50 7.79 -4.32 19.84
N VAL A 51 7.78 -3.29 19.02
CA VAL A 51 8.24 -1.94 19.38
C VAL A 51 7.12 -0.95 19.63
N TYR A 52 5.91 -1.24 19.17
CA TYR A 52 4.74 -0.39 19.31
C TYR A 52 3.64 -1.09 20.13
N SER A 53 3.08 -0.37 21.07
CA SER A 53 1.91 -0.80 21.83
C SER A 53 0.77 0.16 21.50
N PRO A 54 -0.28 -0.31 20.80
CA PRO A 54 -1.43 0.52 20.51
C PRO A 54 -2.06 1.08 21.77
N ASP A 55 -2.41 2.33 21.75
CA ASP A 55 -3.07 3.08 22.80
C ASP A 55 -4.33 3.79 22.28
N ASP A 56 -4.96 4.62 23.13
CA ASP A 56 -6.15 5.37 22.75
C ASP A 56 -5.88 6.31 21.55
N ASP A 57 -4.66 6.76 21.37
CA ASP A 57 -4.30 7.64 20.26
C ASP A 57 -4.25 6.88 18.92
N TYR A 58 -3.87 5.60 18.93
CA TYR A 58 -3.95 4.73 17.74
C TYR A 58 -5.38 4.65 17.18
N GLU A 59 -6.36 4.37 18.06
CA GLU A 59 -7.77 4.33 17.64
C GLU A 59 -8.26 5.71 17.18
N ASN A 60 -7.85 6.79 17.84
CA ASN A 60 -8.18 8.17 17.46
C ASN A 60 -7.58 8.54 16.09
N PHE A 61 -6.36 8.09 15.81
CA PHE A 61 -5.70 8.33 14.52
C PHE A 61 -6.48 7.65 13.37
N ILE A 62 -6.84 6.38 13.53
CA ILE A 62 -7.67 5.65 12.56
C ILE A 62 -9.03 6.32 12.39
N ASN A 63 -9.67 6.70 13.50
CA ASN A 63 -10.96 7.39 13.47
C ASN A 63 -10.88 8.75 12.78
N THR A 64 -9.76 9.46 12.87
CA THR A 64 -9.54 10.71 12.15
C THR A 64 -9.62 10.49 10.64
N TYR A 65 -8.97 9.46 10.12
CA TYR A 65 -9.06 9.09 8.71
C TYR A 65 -10.48 8.65 8.32
N ASN A 66 -11.08 7.78 9.09
CA ASN A 66 -12.42 7.23 8.82
C ASN A 66 -13.56 8.26 8.87
N ASN A 67 -13.35 9.40 9.52
CA ASN A 67 -14.35 10.45 9.70
C ASN A 67 -14.09 11.69 8.82
N LEU A 68 -13.18 11.59 7.84
CA LEU A 68 -13.04 12.63 6.83
C LEU A 68 -14.37 12.83 6.08
N ASP A 69 -14.61 14.04 5.59
CA ASP A 69 -15.83 14.36 4.82
C ASP A 69 -15.75 13.90 3.35
N ILE A 70 -14.92 12.93 3.06
CA ILE A 70 -14.76 12.21 1.82
C ILE A 70 -14.75 10.70 2.13
N PRO A 71 -15.37 9.82 1.34
CA PRO A 71 -15.31 8.37 1.56
C PRO A 71 -13.87 7.87 1.65
N THR A 72 -13.62 7.00 2.62
CA THR A 72 -12.31 6.40 2.86
C THR A 72 -12.38 4.88 2.82
N TYR A 73 -11.34 4.25 2.30
CA TYR A 73 -11.24 2.79 2.19
C TYR A 73 -9.86 2.33 2.66
N HIS A 74 -9.79 1.12 3.18
CA HIS A 74 -8.56 0.49 3.63
C HIS A 74 -8.26 -0.80 2.84
N CYS A 75 -6.97 -1.09 2.68
CA CYS A 75 -6.41 -2.39 2.41
C CYS A 75 -5.54 -2.78 3.61
N LEU A 76 -5.48 -4.04 3.97
CA LEU A 76 -4.58 -4.51 5.03
C LEU A 76 -3.15 -4.64 4.51
N GLY A 77 -2.20 -4.09 5.26
CA GLY A 77 -0.79 -4.37 5.13
C GLY A 77 -0.34 -5.44 6.14
N ASN A 78 0.90 -5.86 6.04
CA ASN A 78 1.40 -6.90 6.91
C ASN A 78 1.60 -6.43 8.36
N HIS A 79 1.79 -5.11 8.58
CA HIS A 79 1.97 -4.55 9.91
C HIS A 79 0.68 -4.16 10.64
N ASP A 80 -0.45 -4.08 9.94
CA ASP A 80 -1.72 -3.63 10.54
C ASP A 80 -2.24 -4.58 11.63
N THR A 81 -1.84 -5.86 11.58
CA THR A 81 -2.24 -6.88 12.58
C THR A 81 -1.11 -7.32 13.51
N ASP A 82 -0.03 -6.58 13.63
CA ASP A 82 1.13 -6.98 14.46
C ASP A 82 0.80 -7.01 15.95
N ASN A 83 0.10 -6.00 16.44
CA ASN A 83 -0.20 -5.80 17.86
C ASN A 83 -1.69 -5.71 18.18
N VAL A 84 -2.53 -5.75 17.17
CA VAL A 84 -3.99 -5.68 17.28
C VAL A 84 -4.59 -6.90 16.60
N PRO A 85 -5.51 -7.63 17.25
CA PRO A 85 -6.17 -8.78 16.62
C PRO A 85 -6.87 -8.37 15.32
N LEU A 86 -6.84 -9.25 14.32
CA LEU A 86 -7.44 -9.03 13.01
C LEU A 86 -8.89 -8.54 13.10
N GLU A 87 -9.70 -9.19 13.94
CA GLU A 87 -11.10 -8.82 14.14
C GLU A 87 -11.24 -7.36 14.58
N LYS A 88 -10.38 -6.90 15.50
CA LYS A 88 -10.37 -5.53 15.99
C LYS A 88 -9.89 -4.54 14.92
N VAL A 89 -8.91 -4.92 14.09
CA VAL A 89 -8.47 -4.09 12.97
C VAL A 89 -9.58 -3.90 11.95
N LEU A 90 -10.30 -4.97 11.59
CA LEU A 90 -11.45 -4.88 10.68
C LEU A 90 -12.54 -3.95 11.22
N GLU A 91 -12.83 -4.03 12.54
CA GLU A 91 -13.77 -3.12 13.20
C GLU A 91 -13.30 -1.66 13.11
N LEU A 92 -12.05 -1.38 13.49
CA LEU A 92 -11.47 -0.05 13.48
C LEU A 92 -11.40 0.55 12.07
N TYR A 93 -11.01 -0.24 11.08
CA TYR A 93 -10.92 0.18 9.67
C TYR A 93 -12.29 0.22 8.97
N LYS A 94 -13.35 -0.19 9.67
CA LYS A 94 -14.71 -0.31 9.10
C LYS A 94 -14.73 -1.17 7.83
N MET A 95 -13.85 -2.17 7.76
CA MET A 95 -13.79 -3.12 6.65
C MET A 95 -14.85 -4.21 6.82
N PRO A 96 -15.59 -4.57 5.76
CA PRO A 96 -16.60 -5.63 5.86
C PRO A 96 -15.98 -7.03 5.95
N ASP A 97 -14.76 -7.19 5.42
CA ASP A 97 -13.95 -8.42 5.41
C ASP A 97 -12.51 -8.04 5.05
N VAL A 98 -11.55 -8.96 5.15
CA VAL A 98 -10.16 -8.80 4.70
C VAL A 98 -10.07 -8.52 3.19
N HIS A 99 -11.06 -8.98 2.43
CA HIS A 99 -11.23 -8.69 1.01
C HIS A 99 -12.66 -8.27 0.68
N TYR A 100 -12.81 -7.27 -0.15
CA TYR A 100 -14.12 -6.72 -0.53
C TYR A 100 -14.02 -5.95 -1.84
N PHE A 101 -15.15 -5.51 -2.36
CA PHE A 101 -15.18 -4.61 -3.50
C PHE A 101 -16.22 -3.51 -3.30
N PHE A 102 -16.06 -2.44 -4.06
CA PHE A 102 -17.05 -1.38 -4.20
C PHE A 102 -17.03 -0.82 -5.61
N ASP A 103 -18.15 -0.25 -6.05
CA ASP A 103 -18.27 0.37 -7.36
C ASP A 103 -18.32 1.89 -7.21
N CYS A 104 -17.59 2.62 -8.05
CA CYS A 104 -17.60 4.07 -8.10
C CYS A 104 -17.43 4.57 -9.53
N GLU A 105 -18.36 5.44 -9.97
CA GLU A 105 -18.31 6.16 -11.26
C GLU A 105 -17.91 5.30 -12.46
N GLY A 106 -18.46 4.07 -12.55
CA GLY A 106 -18.26 3.17 -13.69
C GLY A 106 -16.98 2.33 -13.63
N TYR A 107 -16.38 2.20 -12.45
CA TYR A 107 -15.25 1.30 -12.15
C TYR A 107 -15.53 0.48 -10.92
N ARG A 108 -15.01 -0.75 -10.87
CA ARG A 108 -15.03 -1.62 -9.68
C ARG A 108 -13.66 -1.66 -9.04
N PHE A 109 -13.60 -1.36 -7.76
CA PHE A 109 -12.40 -1.45 -6.94
C PHE A 109 -12.46 -2.74 -6.13
N ILE A 110 -11.46 -3.60 -6.30
CA ILE A 110 -11.38 -4.91 -5.64
C ILE A 110 -10.17 -4.87 -4.71
N ILE A 111 -10.45 -4.85 -3.40
CA ILE A 111 -9.44 -4.98 -2.36
C ILE A 111 -9.27 -6.47 -2.09
N TYR A 112 -8.05 -6.97 -2.19
CA TYR A 112 -7.71 -8.37 -1.90
C TYR A 112 -6.52 -8.44 -0.97
N ASP A 113 -6.42 -9.52 -0.20
CA ASP A 113 -5.51 -9.61 0.93
C ASP A 113 -4.60 -10.85 0.84
N PRO A 114 -3.29 -10.66 0.59
CA PRO A 114 -2.30 -11.73 0.55
C PRO A 114 -1.60 -11.98 1.90
N ASN A 115 -2.09 -11.40 3.00
CA ASN A 115 -1.47 -11.51 4.32
C ASN A 115 -1.74 -12.88 4.95
N TYR A 116 -1.28 -13.95 4.31
CA TYR A 116 -1.39 -15.32 4.78
C TYR A 116 -0.05 -16.03 4.79
N CYS A 117 0.16 -16.86 5.81
CA CYS A 117 1.19 -17.90 5.82
C CYS A 117 0.59 -19.21 5.31
N LEU A 118 1.34 -19.94 4.48
CA LEU A 118 1.02 -21.34 4.13
C LEU A 118 1.81 -22.28 5.04
N ILE A 119 1.13 -22.88 6.04
CA ILE A 119 1.71 -23.74 7.05
C ILE A 119 1.03 -25.10 6.99
N ASP A 120 1.77 -26.15 6.75
CA ASP A 120 1.27 -27.54 6.66
C ASP A 120 0.09 -27.72 5.70
N GLY A 121 0.03 -26.89 4.64
CA GLY A 121 -1.02 -26.90 3.63
C GLY A 121 -2.24 -26.04 3.97
N GLU A 122 -2.27 -25.39 5.12
CA GLU A 122 -3.33 -24.49 5.57
C GLU A 122 -2.93 -23.03 5.40
N TYR A 123 -3.88 -22.19 4.95
CA TYR A 123 -3.71 -20.75 4.84
C TYR A 123 -4.09 -20.07 6.16
N VAL A 124 -3.08 -19.59 6.89
CA VAL A 124 -3.26 -18.91 8.19
C VAL A 124 -3.06 -17.41 7.98
N HIS A 125 -4.10 -16.62 8.26
CA HIS A 125 -4.02 -15.16 8.15
C HIS A 125 -2.99 -14.58 9.14
N TYR A 126 -2.38 -13.44 8.79
CA TYR A 126 -1.57 -12.67 9.73
C TYR A 126 -2.47 -12.17 10.85
N ASP A 127 -2.04 -12.41 12.08
CA ASP A 127 -2.74 -12.02 13.30
C ASP A 127 -1.75 -11.98 14.46
N MET A 128 -1.73 -10.88 15.20
CA MET A 128 -0.85 -10.67 16.35
C MET A 128 0.63 -11.01 16.04
N GLY A 129 1.09 -10.58 14.86
CA GLY A 129 2.48 -10.77 14.43
C GLY A 129 2.90 -12.23 14.26
N ASN A 130 1.97 -13.17 14.05
CA ASN A 130 2.26 -14.62 13.94
C ASN A 130 3.23 -14.93 12.80
N TYR A 131 3.18 -14.17 11.73
CA TYR A 131 4.01 -14.34 10.53
C TYR A 131 5.51 -14.09 10.77
N PHE A 132 5.90 -13.41 11.83
CA PHE A 132 7.31 -13.26 12.20
C PHE A 132 7.98 -14.60 12.55
N LYS A 133 7.19 -15.59 12.97
CA LYS A 133 7.68 -16.93 13.37
C LYS A 133 7.97 -17.82 12.16
N THR A 134 7.38 -17.53 11.00
CA THR A 134 7.46 -18.35 9.78
C THR A 134 7.73 -17.49 8.55
N PRO A 135 8.85 -16.77 8.48
CA PRO A 135 9.13 -15.80 7.41
C PRO A 135 9.14 -16.40 6.01
N GLU A 136 9.48 -17.69 5.88
CA GLU A 136 9.48 -18.41 4.61
C GLU A 136 8.09 -18.77 4.10
N ALA A 137 7.10 -18.82 5.00
CA ALA A 137 5.72 -19.21 4.70
C ALA A 137 4.80 -18.04 4.30
N ARG A 138 5.31 -16.81 4.27
CA ARG A 138 4.54 -15.57 4.08
C ARG A 138 4.05 -15.35 2.66
N ASP A 139 3.14 -14.38 2.53
CA ASP A 139 2.74 -13.71 1.29
C ASP A 139 2.01 -14.65 0.31
N TRP A 140 1.06 -15.39 0.83
CA TRP A 140 0.22 -16.27 0.04
C TRP A 140 -1.20 -15.72 -0.11
N LEU A 141 -1.81 -15.94 -1.27
CA LEU A 141 -3.22 -15.66 -1.51
C LEU A 141 -4.01 -16.97 -1.51
N PRO A 142 -5.00 -17.15 -0.62
CA PRO A 142 -5.81 -18.37 -0.59
C PRO A 142 -6.51 -18.63 -1.94
N PRO A 143 -6.56 -19.88 -2.43
CA PRO A 143 -7.27 -20.22 -3.67
C PRO A 143 -8.74 -19.81 -3.66
N SER A 144 -9.39 -19.84 -2.50
CA SER A 144 -10.76 -19.38 -2.32
C SER A 144 -10.93 -17.89 -2.64
N GLN A 145 -9.92 -17.08 -2.27
CA GLN A 145 -9.94 -15.65 -2.56
C GLN A 145 -9.68 -15.37 -4.05
N ILE A 146 -8.80 -16.15 -4.70
CA ILE A 146 -8.59 -16.07 -6.16
C ILE A 146 -9.89 -16.37 -6.90
N GLU A 147 -10.62 -17.40 -6.47
CA GLU A 147 -11.91 -17.76 -7.07
C GLU A 147 -12.99 -16.70 -6.80
N TRP A 148 -13.00 -16.09 -5.61
CA TRP A 148 -13.85 -14.96 -5.32
C TRP A 148 -13.54 -13.76 -6.23
N MET A 149 -12.25 -13.39 -6.40
CA MET A 149 -11.84 -12.33 -7.32
C MET A 149 -12.30 -12.60 -8.75
N ARG A 150 -12.15 -13.85 -9.22
CA ARG A 150 -12.64 -14.28 -10.55
C ARG A 150 -14.12 -13.96 -10.74
N LYS A 151 -14.96 -14.37 -9.79
CA LYS A 151 -16.41 -14.13 -9.83
C LYS A 151 -16.74 -12.64 -9.79
N VAL A 152 -16.10 -11.88 -8.91
CA VAL A 152 -16.31 -10.44 -8.79
C VAL A 152 -15.95 -9.72 -10.09
N ILE A 153 -14.88 -10.12 -10.78
CA ILE A 153 -14.49 -9.56 -12.08
C ILE A 153 -15.46 -9.98 -13.19
N GLU A 154 -15.91 -11.24 -13.21
CA GLU A 154 -16.88 -11.75 -14.19
C GLU A 154 -18.25 -11.07 -14.09
N GLU A 155 -18.69 -10.79 -12.87
CA GLU A 155 -19.97 -10.11 -12.60
C GLU A 155 -19.90 -8.59 -12.85
N ALA A 156 -18.70 -8.02 -12.95
CA ALA A 156 -18.54 -6.60 -13.19
C ALA A 156 -18.91 -6.24 -14.64
N ASN A 157 -19.77 -5.23 -14.81
CA ASN A 157 -20.09 -4.64 -16.13
C ASN A 157 -19.18 -3.45 -16.48
N CYS A 158 -18.11 -3.25 -15.72
CA CYS A 158 -17.18 -2.14 -15.81
C CYS A 158 -15.73 -2.62 -15.61
N PRO A 159 -14.72 -1.81 -15.96
CA PRO A 159 -13.34 -2.13 -15.67
C PRO A 159 -13.07 -2.24 -14.16
N CYS A 160 -12.18 -3.16 -13.79
CA CYS A 160 -11.77 -3.42 -12.42
C CYS A 160 -10.38 -2.85 -12.15
N ILE A 161 -10.19 -2.30 -10.96
CA ILE A 161 -8.92 -1.90 -10.36
C ILE A 161 -8.68 -2.82 -9.16
N LEU A 162 -7.57 -3.54 -9.15
CA LEU A 162 -7.18 -4.45 -8.08
C LEU A 162 -6.22 -3.74 -7.13
N ILE A 163 -6.43 -3.86 -5.82
CA ILE A 163 -5.57 -3.22 -4.81
C ILE A 163 -5.25 -4.23 -3.73
N SER A 164 -3.96 -4.36 -3.42
CA SER A 164 -3.45 -5.13 -2.28
C SER A 164 -2.18 -4.48 -1.76
N HIS A 165 -1.73 -4.90 -0.60
CA HIS A 165 -0.48 -4.38 -0.08
C HIS A 165 0.74 -5.00 -0.79
N ALA A 166 0.83 -6.32 -0.89
CA ALA A 166 1.93 -6.99 -1.58
C ALA A 166 1.71 -7.09 -3.11
N SER A 167 2.79 -7.08 -3.88
CA SER A 167 2.78 -7.03 -5.36
C SER A 167 2.49 -8.38 -6.00
N LEU A 168 1.69 -8.35 -7.08
CA LEU A 168 1.52 -9.47 -8.00
C LEU A 168 2.69 -9.62 -8.98
N GLU A 169 3.39 -8.53 -9.26
CA GLU A 169 4.35 -8.49 -10.36
C GLU A 169 5.77 -8.81 -9.87
N ARG A 170 6.12 -8.36 -8.68
CA ARG A 170 7.47 -8.52 -8.15
C ARG A 170 7.80 -9.96 -7.79
N PRO A 171 9.07 -10.43 -8.02
CA PRO A 171 9.52 -11.77 -7.62
C PRO A 171 9.44 -12.02 -6.11
N ASP A 172 9.64 -10.98 -5.30
CA ASP A 172 9.56 -10.97 -3.84
C ASP A 172 8.15 -10.64 -3.31
N GLY A 173 7.16 -10.58 -4.19
CA GLY A 173 5.76 -10.36 -3.86
C GLY A 173 5.00 -11.63 -3.50
N ILE A 174 3.72 -11.67 -3.88
CA ILE A 174 2.82 -12.79 -3.58
C ILE A 174 3.37 -14.11 -4.15
N LYS A 175 3.51 -15.12 -3.31
CA LYS A 175 4.18 -16.39 -3.67
C LYS A 175 3.50 -17.14 -4.81
N ASN A 176 2.17 -17.17 -4.80
CA ASN A 176 1.37 -17.79 -5.85
C ASN A 176 0.79 -16.78 -6.86
N ARG A 177 1.47 -15.64 -7.05
CA ARG A 177 1.04 -14.57 -7.97
C ARG A 177 0.71 -15.04 -9.38
N GLN A 178 1.40 -16.08 -9.88
CA GLN A 178 1.15 -16.57 -11.23
C GLN A 178 -0.31 -17.01 -11.43
N SER A 179 -0.92 -17.65 -10.43
CA SER A 179 -2.33 -18.05 -10.49
C SER A 179 -3.27 -16.84 -10.61
N VAL A 180 -2.91 -15.71 -9.99
CA VAL A 180 -3.69 -14.47 -10.10
C VAL A 180 -3.47 -13.80 -11.46
N LEU A 181 -2.22 -13.72 -11.92
CA LEU A 181 -1.89 -13.17 -13.24
C LEU A 181 -2.57 -13.96 -14.36
N ASP A 182 -2.56 -15.30 -14.28
CA ASP A 182 -3.26 -16.17 -15.24
C ASP A 182 -4.77 -15.90 -15.22
N MET A 183 -5.37 -15.77 -14.04
CA MET A 183 -6.78 -15.42 -13.88
C MET A 183 -7.09 -14.04 -14.50
N ILE A 184 -6.28 -13.03 -14.26
CA ILE A 184 -6.45 -11.69 -14.86
C ILE A 184 -6.37 -11.78 -16.38
N ASN A 185 -5.37 -12.51 -16.92
CA ASN A 185 -5.21 -12.70 -18.36
C ASN A 185 -6.40 -13.42 -18.99
N GLU A 186 -6.95 -14.43 -18.32
CA GLU A 186 -8.18 -15.11 -18.77
C GLU A 186 -9.36 -14.14 -18.82
N GLN A 187 -9.54 -13.29 -17.80
CA GLN A 187 -10.63 -12.32 -17.76
C GLN A 187 -10.48 -11.24 -18.85
N ASN A 188 -9.26 -10.74 -19.07
CA ASN A 188 -8.99 -9.75 -20.10
C ASN A 188 -9.13 -10.34 -21.53
N LYS A 189 -8.92 -11.65 -21.74
CA LYS A 189 -9.24 -12.32 -23.00
C LYS A 189 -10.75 -12.43 -23.25
N LYS A 190 -11.54 -12.67 -22.20
CA LYS A 190 -13.02 -12.74 -22.29
C LYS A 190 -13.64 -11.35 -22.51
N ARG A 191 -13.18 -10.37 -21.79
CA ARG A 191 -13.62 -8.97 -21.85
C ARG A 191 -12.39 -8.07 -21.84
N PRO A 192 -12.04 -7.44 -22.98
CA PRO A 192 -10.91 -6.50 -23.02
C PRO A 192 -10.99 -5.47 -21.91
N HIS A 193 -9.89 -5.26 -21.21
CA HIS A 193 -9.80 -4.35 -20.07
C HIS A 193 -10.74 -4.68 -18.90
N ALA A 194 -11.07 -5.96 -18.69
CA ALA A 194 -11.79 -6.40 -17.49
C ALA A 194 -11.05 -5.98 -16.22
N VAL A 195 -9.73 -6.08 -16.24
CA VAL A 195 -8.82 -5.51 -15.24
C VAL A 195 -7.92 -4.50 -15.95
N LEU A 196 -7.94 -3.26 -15.50
CA LEU A 196 -7.12 -2.16 -16.05
C LEU A 196 -5.83 -1.98 -15.28
N MET A 197 -5.89 -2.07 -13.96
CA MET A 197 -4.81 -1.63 -13.09
C MET A 197 -4.71 -2.50 -11.84
N VAL A 198 -3.49 -2.75 -11.41
CA VAL A 198 -3.14 -3.35 -10.11
C VAL A 198 -2.29 -2.34 -9.36
N ILE A 199 -2.62 -2.06 -8.11
CA ILE A 199 -1.89 -1.12 -7.24
C ILE A 199 -1.47 -1.85 -5.98
N ASN A 200 -0.24 -1.61 -5.53
CA ASN A 200 0.27 -2.13 -4.26
C ASN A 200 1.25 -1.16 -3.60
N GLY A 201 1.51 -1.37 -2.30
CA GLY A 201 2.50 -0.68 -1.48
C GLY A 201 3.66 -1.59 -1.09
N HIS A 202 3.96 -1.65 0.21
CA HIS A 202 4.88 -2.59 0.87
C HIS A 202 6.38 -2.38 0.62
N TYR A 203 6.77 -2.09 -0.61
CA TYR A 203 8.19 -2.05 -0.99
C TYR A 203 8.85 -0.70 -0.76
N HIS A 204 8.09 0.33 -0.36
CA HIS A 204 8.55 1.72 -0.22
C HIS A 204 9.30 2.20 -1.48
N ARG A 205 8.72 1.89 -2.64
CA ARG A 205 9.28 2.19 -3.96
C ARG A 205 8.20 2.53 -4.93
N ASP A 206 8.52 3.42 -5.82
CA ASP A 206 7.64 3.83 -6.89
C ASP A 206 8.05 3.15 -8.20
N ASN A 207 7.12 2.42 -8.81
CA ASN A 207 7.34 1.83 -10.12
C ASN A 207 6.04 1.70 -10.92
N ILE A 208 6.14 1.94 -12.23
CA ILE A 208 5.01 1.84 -13.15
C ILE A 208 5.43 0.92 -14.30
N ARG A 209 4.67 -0.18 -14.48
CA ARG A 209 4.92 -1.17 -15.54
C ARG A 209 3.62 -1.59 -16.19
N ILE A 210 3.70 -1.99 -17.46
CA ILE A 210 2.60 -2.64 -18.17
C ILE A 210 2.98 -4.11 -18.37
N LEU A 211 2.17 -5.01 -17.82
CA LEU A 211 2.31 -6.45 -17.98
C LEU A 211 1.01 -7.00 -18.59
N ASP A 212 1.10 -7.63 -19.75
CA ASP A 212 -0.04 -8.21 -20.46
C ASP A 212 -1.24 -7.27 -20.63
N GLY A 213 -0.97 -5.98 -20.90
CA GLY A 213 -2.00 -4.95 -21.09
C GLY A 213 -2.65 -4.43 -19.80
N VAL A 214 -2.13 -4.80 -18.64
CA VAL A 214 -2.55 -4.30 -17.32
C VAL A 214 -1.47 -3.37 -16.76
N LEU A 215 -1.87 -2.23 -16.22
CA LEU A 215 -0.96 -1.32 -15.53
C LEU A 215 -0.69 -1.84 -14.11
N HIS A 216 0.56 -2.12 -13.79
CA HIS A 216 1.04 -2.40 -12.43
C HIS A 216 1.72 -1.18 -11.86
N PHE A 217 1.25 -0.74 -10.70
CA PHE A 217 1.73 0.44 -10.01
C PHE A 217 2.15 0.08 -8.58
N ASP A 218 3.45 0.01 -8.35
CA ASP A 218 4.02 -0.06 -7.00
C ASP A 218 4.04 1.37 -6.45
N LEU A 219 3.30 1.62 -5.39
CA LEU A 219 3.21 2.92 -4.74
C LEU A 219 4.27 3.04 -3.65
N ASN A 220 5.05 4.12 -3.68
CA ASN A 220 6.02 4.40 -2.64
C ASN A 220 5.34 4.67 -1.30
N SER A 221 6.05 4.40 -0.20
CA SER A 221 5.60 4.75 1.16
C SER A 221 5.29 6.25 1.27
N ALA A 222 4.25 6.58 1.98
CA ALA A 222 3.91 7.97 2.24
C ALA A 222 4.94 8.67 3.14
N SER A 223 5.60 7.94 4.05
CA SER A 223 6.34 8.52 5.16
C SER A 223 7.86 8.41 5.04
N PHE A 224 8.38 7.26 4.59
CA PHE A 224 9.82 7.02 4.61
C PHE A 224 10.25 5.90 3.66
N ASP A 225 11.55 5.88 3.33
CA ASP A 225 12.22 4.75 2.72
C ASP A 225 12.89 3.89 3.80
N TRP A 226 12.61 2.57 3.80
CA TRP A 226 13.22 1.61 4.72
C TRP A 226 14.60 1.17 4.20
N ILE A 227 15.68 1.53 4.90
CA ILE A 227 17.05 1.22 4.49
C ILE A 227 17.61 -0.07 5.09
N GLY A 228 16.93 -0.64 6.06
CA GLY A 228 17.27 -1.91 6.69
C GLY A 228 18.48 -1.87 7.63
N LYS A 229 19.62 -1.30 7.19
CA LYS A 229 20.80 -1.12 8.03
C LYS A 229 20.82 0.27 8.66
N PRO A 230 21.21 0.42 9.93
CA PRO A 230 21.24 1.73 10.59
C PRO A 230 22.19 2.70 9.91
N TYR A 231 21.71 3.90 9.62
CA TYR A 231 22.51 5.04 9.19
C TYR A 231 22.95 5.86 10.41
N ASN A 232 24.27 6.05 10.55
CA ASN A 232 24.86 6.67 11.73
C ASN A 232 24.99 8.21 11.62
N GLY A 233 24.41 8.82 10.60
CA GLY A 233 24.50 10.28 10.39
C GLY A 233 23.42 11.09 11.10
N TYR A 234 22.41 10.47 11.70
CA TYR A 234 21.42 11.17 12.50
C TYR A 234 21.97 11.61 13.86
N PRO A 235 21.52 12.78 14.38
CA PRO A 235 21.88 13.20 15.74
C PRO A 235 21.45 12.17 16.78
N LYS A 236 22.36 11.82 17.70
CA LYS A 236 22.12 10.81 18.72
C LYS A 236 20.85 11.09 19.57
N GLU A 237 20.62 12.35 19.90
CA GLU A 237 19.45 12.79 20.67
C GLU A 237 18.13 12.53 19.96
N LEU A 238 18.11 12.53 18.60
CA LEU A 238 16.94 12.15 17.82
C LEU A 238 16.75 10.63 17.79
N CYS A 239 17.83 9.88 17.64
CA CYS A 239 17.79 8.42 17.68
C CYS A 239 17.36 7.86 19.04
N GLU A 240 17.62 8.60 20.12
CA GLU A 240 17.14 8.26 21.48
C GLU A 240 15.62 8.49 21.64
N LYS A 241 15.05 9.41 20.84
CA LYS A 241 13.62 9.74 20.87
C LYS A 241 12.80 8.93 19.87
N ILE A 242 13.40 8.61 18.72
CA ILE A 242 12.75 7.94 17.59
C ILE A 242 13.53 6.66 17.29
N ARG A 243 13.01 5.55 17.78
CA ARG A 243 13.76 4.28 17.87
C ARG A 243 14.28 3.77 16.54
N LEU A 244 13.49 3.83 15.48
CA LEU A 244 13.83 3.30 14.15
C LEU A 244 14.29 4.38 13.16
N LEU A 245 14.48 5.62 13.62
CA LEU A 245 15.03 6.67 12.77
C LEU A 245 16.31 6.26 12.04
N PRO A 246 17.30 5.57 12.67
CA PRO A 246 18.50 5.13 11.96
C PRO A 246 18.25 4.17 10.80
N ASN A 247 17.10 3.49 10.78
CA ASN A 247 16.76 2.50 9.76
C ASN A 247 15.92 3.07 8.62
N THR A 248 15.64 4.38 8.64
CA THR A 248 14.72 5.04 7.70
C THR A 248 15.35 6.30 7.10
N ILE A 249 14.82 6.71 5.95
CA ILE A 249 15.01 8.04 5.37
C ILE A 249 13.64 8.68 5.34
N ILE A 250 13.38 9.59 6.28
CA ILE A 250 12.07 10.23 6.45
C ILE A 250 11.83 11.25 5.34
N TYR A 251 10.61 11.32 4.83
CA TYR A 251 10.15 12.35 3.90
C TYR A 251 9.59 13.54 4.67
N ASN A 252 9.86 14.76 4.18
CA ASN A 252 9.38 15.98 4.84
C ASN A 252 7.88 16.23 4.60
N ASP A 253 7.33 15.74 3.48
CA ASP A 253 5.90 15.78 3.15
C ASP A 253 5.46 14.38 2.76
N PRO A 254 4.25 13.93 3.14
CA PRO A 254 3.77 12.59 2.81
C PRO A 254 3.49 12.45 1.32
N ILE A 255 4.24 11.57 0.66
CA ILE A 255 4.07 11.34 -0.78
C ILE A 255 2.92 10.39 -1.06
N HIS A 256 2.14 10.70 -2.09
CA HIS A 256 0.96 9.95 -2.50
C HIS A 256 0.56 10.28 -3.93
N ALA A 257 -0.44 9.60 -4.47
CA ALA A 257 -0.94 9.84 -5.82
C ALA A 257 -2.41 10.29 -5.84
N VAL A 258 -2.74 11.10 -6.85
CA VAL A 258 -4.11 11.28 -7.32
C VAL A 258 -4.22 10.60 -8.67
N ILE A 259 -5.20 9.72 -8.82
CA ILE A 259 -5.37 8.92 -10.03
C ILE A 259 -6.67 9.33 -10.72
N THR A 260 -6.59 9.63 -12.01
CA THR A 260 -7.74 9.90 -12.87
C THR A 260 -7.92 8.77 -13.88
N LEU A 261 -9.14 8.22 -13.95
CA LEU A 261 -9.54 7.19 -14.90
C LEU A 261 -10.53 7.75 -15.92
N GLU A 262 -10.21 7.61 -17.21
CA GLU A 262 -11.03 8.04 -18.36
C GLU A 262 -11.06 6.92 -19.40
N GLY A 263 -12.03 6.02 -19.30
CA GLY A 263 -12.06 4.78 -20.10
C GLY A 263 -10.84 3.93 -19.81
N THR A 264 -9.97 3.70 -20.80
CA THR A 264 -8.70 2.97 -20.65
C THR A 264 -7.49 3.88 -20.42
N THR A 265 -7.71 5.19 -20.32
CA THR A 265 -6.64 6.15 -20.00
C THR A 265 -6.54 6.35 -18.50
N ILE A 266 -5.35 6.13 -17.97
CA ILE A 266 -5.00 6.27 -16.56
C ILE A 266 -4.00 7.42 -16.45
N THR A 267 -4.35 8.44 -15.67
CA THR A 267 -3.43 9.53 -15.33
C THR A 267 -3.09 9.43 -13.86
N ILE A 268 -1.80 9.31 -13.55
CA ILE A 268 -1.25 9.31 -12.19
C ILE A 268 -0.62 10.68 -11.98
N GLU A 269 -1.11 11.43 -11.02
CA GLU A 269 -0.54 12.69 -10.56
C GLU A 269 0.16 12.44 -9.23
N GLY A 270 1.40 12.01 -9.30
CA GLY A 270 2.24 11.77 -8.14
C GLY A 270 2.72 13.06 -7.49
N MET A 271 3.66 12.94 -6.58
CA MET A 271 4.34 14.09 -5.98
C MET A 271 5.74 13.73 -5.55
N LYS A 272 6.53 14.76 -5.29
CA LYS A 272 7.91 14.66 -4.82
C LYS A 272 8.03 15.40 -3.49
N SER A 273 8.76 14.81 -2.57
CA SER A 273 9.16 15.43 -1.31
C SER A 273 10.67 15.58 -1.24
N SER A 274 11.15 16.33 -0.28
CA SER A 274 12.53 16.28 0.19
C SER A 274 12.64 15.31 1.36
N THR A 275 13.87 14.96 1.70
CA THR A 275 14.15 14.08 2.85
C THR A 275 14.56 14.88 4.08
N PHE A 276 14.24 14.36 5.24
CA PHE A 276 14.65 14.95 6.51
C PHE A 276 16.17 15.09 6.58
N MET A 277 16.64 16.27 6.95
CA MET A 277 18.07 16.66 6.97
C MET A 277 18.80 16.51 5.62
N GLY A 278 18.09 16.32 4.51
CA GLY A 278 18.67 16.09 3.18
C GLY A 278 19.40 14.74 3.05
N ILE A 279 19.08 13.78 3.92
CA ILE A 279 19.70 12.45 3.89
C ILE A 279 19.09 11.64 2.74
N GLY A 280 19.93 11.10 1.88
CA GLY A 280 19.55 10.22 0.78
C GLY A 280 20.21 8.84 0.85
N ARG A 281 19.72 7.91 0.04
CA ARG A 281 20.28 6.54 -0.05
C ARG A 281 21.77 6.52 -0.38
N GLU A 282 22.25 7.48 -1.16
CA GLU A 282 23.66 7.62 -1.52
C GLU A 282 24.58 7.89 -0.33
N MET A 283 24.02 8.34 0.80
CA MET A 283 24.76 8.56 2.05
C MET A 283 24.79 7.32 2.95
N THR A 284 24.06 6.27 2.60
CA THR A 284 23.96 5.05 3.39
C THR A 284 24.94 3.98 2.91
N GLU A 285 25.25 3.00 3.75
CA GLU A 285 26.12 1.86 3.37
C GLU A 285 25.46 0.93 2.33
N ASN A 286 24.18 1.08 2.08
CA ASN A 286 23.43 0.25 1.16
C ASN A 286 22.67 1.14 0.16
N PRO A 287 23.37 1.82 -0.76
CA PRO A 287 22.72 2.60 -1.81
C PRO A 287 21.85 1.65 -2.63
N TYR A 288 20.61 2.09 -2.88
CA TYR A 288 19.61 1.26 -3.50
C TYR A 288 19.13 1.89 -4.80
N TYR A 289 18.96 1.04 -5.80
CA TYR A 289 18.43 1.42 -7.10
C TYR A 289 17.20 0.59 -7.41
N ASP A 290 16.25 1.18 -8.11
CA ASP A 290 15.11 0.45 -8.67
C ASP A 290 15.58 -0.52 -9.78
N GLU A 291 14.66 -1.29 -10.33
CA GLU A 291 14.97 -2.26 -11.37
C GLU A 291 15.45 -1.64 -12.69
N ALA A 292 15.18 -0.36 -12.89
CA ALA A 292 15.68 0.42 -14.02
C ALA A 292 17.06 1.07 -13.74
N GLY A 293 17.63 0.83 -12.55
CA GLY A 293 18.91 1.40 -12.13
C GLY A 293 18.80 2.87 -11.68
N ARG A 294 17.60 3.35 -11.30
CA ARG A 294 17.37 4.69 -10.77
C ARG A 294 17.46 4.67 -9.24
N PRO A 295 18.04 5.71 -8.61
CA PRO A 295 18.03 5.81 -7.14
C PRO A 295 16.61 5.83 -6.62
N VAL A 296 16.35 5.12 -5.52
CA VAL A 296 15.09 5.26 -4.77
C VAL A 296 15.06 6.65 -4.15
N THR A 297 13.98 7.37 -4.40
CA THR A 297 13.83 8.78 -4.01
C THR A 297 12.46 8.99 -3.34
N ALA A 298 12.32 10.10 -2.59
CA ALA A 298 11.06 10.56 -2.01
C ALA A 298 10.11 11.07 -3.13
N GLU A 299 9.65 10.17 -3.99
CA GLU A 299 8.82 10.52 -5.14
C GLU A 299 7.79 9.43 -5.44
N VAL A 300 6.61 9.84 -5.84
CA VAL A 300 5.67 9.08 -6.63
C VAL A 300 5.63 9.71 -8.01
N GLN A 301 5.94 8.95 -9.05
CA GLN A 301 6.03 9.42 -10.42
C GLN A 301 4.66 9.82 -10.97
N SER A 302 4.65 10.84 -11.83
CA SER A 302 3.48 11.17 -12.62
C SER A 302 3.56 10.50 -13.99
N ALA A 303 2.44 9.96 -14.46
CA ALA A 303 2.34 9.30 -15.77
C ALA A 303 0.94 9.48 -16.37
N LYS A 304 0.86 9.43 -17.70
CA LYS A 304 -0.41 9.30 -18.43
C LYS A 304 -0.27 8.15 -19.42
N ILE A 305 -1.11 7.13 -19.25
CA ILE A 305 -1.02 5.86 -19.96
C ILE A 305 -2.39 5.54 -20.53
N THR A 306 -2.44 5.19 -21.82
CA THR A 306 -3.65 4.63 -22.45
C THR A 306 -3.37 3.17 -22.80
N LEU A 307 -4.18 2.26 -22.26
CA LEU A 307 -4.12 0.84 -22.58
C LEU A 307 -4.89 0.55 -23.89
N HIS A 308 -4.29 -0.25 -24.78
CA HIS A 308 -4.82 -0.55 -26.12
C HIS A 308 -5.25 -2.00 -26.26
#